data_aa0b85d57201eb1211dfc0ded2798cda
#
_entry.id   aa0b85d57201eb1211dfc0ded2798cda
#
_cell.length_a   1.000
_cell.length_b   1.000
_cell.length_c   1.000
_cell.angle_alpha   90.00
_cell.angle_beta   90.00
_cell.angle_gamma   90.00
#
_symmetry.space_group_name_H-M   'P 1'
#
loop_
_entity.id
_entity.type
_entity.pdbx_description
1 polymer ?
#
loop_
_entity_poly.entity_id
_entity_poly.type
_entity_poly.pdbx_seq_one_letter_code
_entity_poly.pdbx_strand_id
1 'polypeptide(L)'
;MTEQEIARLVGAVIDALPQGSITLEKANLLIAAVRERAAQMGVKAVVAIADKHANPVSVQCMDDSYIASYDIAVNKAFTVTSLKMPTTALKTLAAPGGSLYGIQFTNSGRIVIFGGGVPLYDKNGNIVGGLGVSGGSEEQDTALAEYGAEWYKANLM
;
A
#
# COMPACT_ATOMS: atom_id res chain seq x y z
N MET A 1 -27.85 -33.28 4.21
CA MET A 1 -26.57 -32.57 4.16
C MET A 1 -25.73 -32.99 5.34
N THR A 2 -24.54 -33.50 5.10
CA THR A 2 -23.63 -33.96 6.16
C THR A 2 -22.93 -32.77 6.83
N GLU A 3 -22.39 -32.98 8.05
CA GLU A 3 -21.59 -31.95 8.74
C GLU A 3 -20.39 -31.47 7.88
N GLN A 4 -19.78 -32.37 7.12
CA GLN A 4 -18.67 -32.05 6.22
C GLN A 4 -19.12 -31.21 5.05
N GLU A 5 -20.30 -31.42 4.47
CA GLU A 5 -20.87 -30.59 3.42
C GLU A 5 -21.20 -29.20 3.94
N ILE A 6 -21.75 -29.10 5.17
CA ILE A 6 -22.02 -27.82 5.82
C ILE A 6 -20.72 -27.06 6.06
N ALA A 7 -19.72 -27.72 6.66
CA ALA A 7 -18.41 -27.07 6.92
C ALA A 7 -17.75 -26.55 5.63
N ARG A 8 -17.84 -27.34 4.54
CA ARG A 8 -17.33 -26.93 3.22
C ARG A 8 -18.07 -25.72 2.65
N LEU A 9 -19.41 -25.71 2.75
CA LEU A 9 -20.23 -24.59 2.28
C LEU A 9 -19.96 -23.31 3.10
N VAL A 10 -19.89 -23.45 4.44
CA VAL A 10 -19.57 -22.33 5.34
C VAL A 10 -18.17 -21.78 5.02
N GLY A 11 -17.18 -22.66 4.84
CA GLY A 11 -15.83 -22.26 4.43
C GLY A 11 -15.85 -21.49 3.10
N ALA A 12 -16.56 -22.00 2.10
CA ALA A 12 -16.67 -21.33 0.81
C ALA A 12 -17.36 -19.96 0.89
N VAL A 13 -18.38 -19.83 1.76
CA VAL A 13 -19.06 -18.53 1.99
C VAL A 13 -18.11 -17.55 2.70
N ILE A 14 -17.41 -18.01 3.75
CA ILE A 14 -16.44 -17.17 4.47
C ILE A 14 -15.34 -16.71 3.51
N ASP A 15 -14.84 -17.60 2.66
CA ASP A 15 -13.80 -17.27 1.67
C ASP A 15 -14.29 -16.31 0.56
N ALA A 16 -15.59 -16.32 0.26
CA ALA A 16 -16.19 -15.42 -0.72
C ALA A 16 -16.58 -14.05 -0.14
N LEU A 17 -16.65 -13.92 1.19
CA LEU A 17 -16.92 -12.62 1.81
C LEU A 17 -15.73 -11.68 1.59
N PRO A 18 -16.00 -10.37 1.34
CA PRO A 18 -14.95 -9.38 1.28
C PRO A 18 -14.10 -9.43 2.56
N GLN A 19 -12.81 -9.62 2.40
CA GLN A 19 -11.87 -9.54 3.52
C GLN A 19 -11.95 -8.16 4.15
N GLY A 20 -11.75 -8.06 5.46
CA GLY A 20 -11.70 -6.78 6.17
C GLY A 20 -10.49 -5.94 5.75
N SER A 21 -10.27 -4.81 6.41
CA SER A 21 -9.03 -4.05 6.29
C SER A 21 -7.83 -4.87 6.74
N ILE A 22 -6.65 -4.52 6.22
CA ILE A 22 -5.38 -5.02 6.75
C ILE A 22 -5.30 -4.76 8.26
N THR A 23 -4.90 -5.78 9.02
CA THR A 23 -4.75 -5.67 10.47
C THR A 23 -3.43 -4.99 10.84
N LEU A 24 -3.34 -4.43 12.05
CA LEU A 24 -2.10 -3.87 12.58
C LEU A 24 -0.95 -4.90 12.57
N GLU A 25 -1.24 -6.16 12.91
CA GLU A 25 -0.26 -7.23 12.91
C GLU A 25 0.31 -7.46 11.50
N LYS A 26 -0.56 -7.62 10.49
CA LYS A 26 -0.14 -7.79 9.09
C LYS A 26 0.60 -6.55 8.57
N ALA A 27 0.15 -5.35 8.93
CA ALA A 27 0.81 -4.11 8.56
C ALA A 27 2.25 -4.05 9.10
N ASN A 28 2.46 -4.41 10.36
CA ASN A 28 3.78 -4.42 10.97
C ASN A 28 4.71 -5.48 10.37
N LEU A 29 4.20 -6.65 10.03
CA LEU A 29 4.98 -7.70 9.34
C LEU A 29 5.40 -7.23 7.93
N LEU A 30 4.49 -6.61 7.19
CA LEU A 30 4.79 -6.07 5.86
C LEU A 30 5.83 -4.95 5.94
N ILE A 31 5.67 -4.01 6.89
CA ILE A 31 6.64 -2.92 7.09
C ILE A 31 8.03 -3.48 7.41
N ALA A 32 8.12 -4.51 8.27
CA ALA A 32 9.39 -5.14 8.61
C ALA A 32 10.09 -5.71 7.37
N ALA A 33 9.36 -6.41 6.50
CA ALA A 33 9.90 -6.96 5.26
C ALA A 33 10.39 -5.86 4.29
N VAL A 34 9.63 -4.79 4.13
CA VAL A 34 10.02 -3.66 3.27
C VAL A 34 11.24 -2.93 3.83
N ARG A 35 11.31 -2.73 5.14
CA ARG A 35 12.46 -2.11 5.80
C ARG A 35 13.73 -2.93 5.63
N GLU A 36 13.64 -4.25 5.77
CA GLU A 36 14.77 -5.15 5.54
C GLU A 36 15.27 -5.02 4.09
N ARG A 37 14.35 -5.02 3.13
CA ARG A 37 14.69 -4.82 1.72
C ARG A 37 15.31 -3.44 1.46
N ALA A 38 14.77 -2.39 2.07
CA ALA A 38 15.31 -1.04 1.97
C ALA A 38 16.75 -0.96 2.50
N ALA A 39 17.03 -1.61 3.63
CA ALA A 39 18.39 -1.68 4.20
C ALA A 39 19.36 -2.39 3.24
N GLN A 40 18.96 -3.49 2.61
CA GLN A 40 19.76 -4.18 1.58
C GLN A 40 20.05 -3.29 0.36
N MET A 41 19.14 -2.39 0.02
CA MET A 41 19.29 -1.43 -1.07
C MET A 41 20.03 -0.14 -0.66
N GLY A 42 20.39 0.01 0.61
CA GLY A 42 21.01 1.23 1.14
C GLY A 42 20.05 2.43 1.21
N VAL A 43 18.73 2.18 1.26
CA VAL A 43 17.70 3.22 1.34
C VAL A 43 17.21 3.35 2.79
N LYS A 44 17.18 4.58 3.30
CA LYS A 44 16.61 4.93 4.60
C LYS A 44 15.16 5.37 4.38
N ALA A 45 14.25 4.41 4.40
CA ALA A 45 12.86 4.62 4.01
C ALA A 45 11.95 4.95 5.19
N VAL A 46 10.90 5.70 4.91
CA VAL A 46 9.66 5.70 5.67
C VAL A 46 8.68 4.77 4.96
N VAL A 47 8.08 3.87 5.71
CA VAL A 47 7.11 2.90 5.21
C VAL A 47 5.79 3.11 5.95
N ALA A 48 4.72 3.32 5.22
CA ALA A 48 3.39 3.59 5.74
C ALA A 48 2.36 2.60 5.19
N ILE A 49 1.49 2.11 6.06
CA ILE A 49 0.33 1.30 5.69
C ILE A 49 -0.94 2.02 6.09
N ALA A 50 -1.87 2.13 5.14
CA ALA A 50 -3.24 2.59 5.37
C ALA A 50 -4.22 1.42 5.32
N ASP A 51 -5.34 1.55 6.04
CA ASP A 51 -6.47 0.63 5.93
C ASP A 51 -7.28 0.88 4.63
N LYS A 52 -8.31 0.08 4.39
CA LYS A 52 -9.16 0.22 3.20
C LYS A 52 -9.96 1.53 3.12
N HIS A 53 -10.00 2.29 4.20
CA HIS A 53 -10.61 3.62 4.28
C HIS A 53 -9.58 4.74 4.22
N ALA A 54 -8.34 4.41 3.87
CA ALA A 54 -7.21 5.32 3.74
C ALA A 54 -6.73 5.97 5.05
N ASN A 55 -7.07 5.39 6.21
CA ASN A 55 -6.55 5.82 7.50
C ASN A 55 -5.20 5.14 7.78
N PRO A 56 -4.20 5.83 8.34
CA PRO A 56 -2.95 5.20 8.72
C PRO A 56 -3.17 4.10 9.77
N VAL A 57 -2.58 2.92 9.54
CA VAL A 57 -2.57 1.79 10.48
C VAL A 57 -1.24 1.70 11.21
N SER A 58 -0.13 1.80 10.45
CA SER A 58 1.23 1.79 10.98
C SER A 58 2.15 2.58 10.06
N VAL A 59 3.04 3.36 10.66
CA VAL A 59 4.07 4.14 9.96
C VAL A 59 5.38 3.97 10.71
N GLN A 60 6.44 3.60 10.01
CA GLN A 60 7.76 3.46 10.61
C GLN A 60 8.81 4.21 9.79
N CYS A 61 9.56 5.06 10.48
CA CYS A 61 10.68 5.80 9.91
C CYS A 61 11.98 5.07 10.23
N MET A 62 12.75 4.69 9.22
CA MET A 62 14.12 4.22 9.45
C MET A 62 14.98 5.40 9.95
N ASP A 63 16.00 5.08 10.75
CA ASP A 63 16.92 6.09 11.25
C ASP A 63 17.52 6.89 10.10
N ASP A 64 17.62 8.21 10.28
CA ASP A 64 18.14 9.15 9.28
C ASP A 64 17.35 9.22 7.96
N SER A 65 16.10 8.75 7.91
CA SER A 65 15.21 9.02 6.77
C SER A 65 14.92 10.51 6.64
N TYR A 66 14.60 10.97 5.42
CA TYR A 66 14.26 12.37 5.21
C TYR A 66 13.01 12.77 6.00
N ILE A 67 13.01 13.95 6.61
CA ILE A 67 11.86 14.48 7.36
C ILE A 67 10.59 14.53 6.49
N ALA A 68 10.72 14.96 5.24
CA ALA A 68 9.60 15.03 4.29
C ALA A 68 9.03 13.65 3.92
N SER A 69 9.82 12.59 4.04
CA SER A 69 9.40 11.23 3.67
C SER A 69 8.27 10.68 4.53
N TYR A 70 8.11 11.15 5.77
CA TYR A 70 6.95 10.78 6.59
C TYR A 70 5.64 11.18 5.92
N ASP A 71 5.49 12.45 5.59
CA ASP A 71 4.30 12.98 4.92
C ASP A 71 4.08 12.31 3.55
N ILE A 72 5.14 12.18 2.78
CA ILE A 72 5.07 11.56 1.44
C ILE A 72 4.63 10.09 1.52
N ALA A 73 5.21 9.28 2.39
CA ALA A 73 4.84 7.87 2.52
C ALA A 73 3.40 7.68 2.98
N VAL A 74 2.96 8.45 3.98
CA VAL A 74 1.58 8.42 4.48
C VAL A 74 0.61 8.82 3.37
N ASN A 75 0.92 9.85 2.61
CA ASN A 75 0.06 10.32 1.52
C ASN A 75 0.12 9.41 0.28
N LYS A 76 1.22 8.71 0.01
CA LYS A 76 1.24 7.63 -0.99
C LYS A 76 0.26 6.50 -0.61
N ALA A 77 0.28 6.03 0.64
CA ALA A 77 -0.65 5.02 1.13
C ALA A 77 -2.12 5.50 1.05
N PHE A 78 -2.38 6.76 1.40
CA PHE A 78 -3.69 7.41 1.21
C PHE A 78 -4.11 7.42 -0.26
N THR A 79 -3.22 7.86 -1.15
CA THR A 79 -3.50 8.02 -2.58
C THR A 79 -3.93 6.70 -3.22
N VAL A 80 -3.16 5.63 -3.01
CA VAL A 80 -3.42 4.33 -3.66
C VAL A 80 -4.69 3.67 -3.17
N THR A 81 -5.06 3.89 -1.91
CA THR A 81 -6.30 3.37 -1.33
C THR A 81 -7.50 4.18 -1.82
N SER A 82 -7.37 5.51 -1.88
CA SER A 82 -8.44 6.42 -2.29
C SER A 82 -8.76 6.35 -3.78
N LEU A 83 -7.73 6.23 -4.63
CA LEU A 83 -7.87 6.21 -6.09
C LEU A 83 -7.83 4.78 -6.68
N LYS A 84 -7.54 3.77 -5.87
CA LYS A 84 -7.52 2.34 -6.24
C LYS A 84 -6.57 2.03 -7.40
N MET A 85 -5.43 2.68 -7.40
CA MET A 85 -4.37 2.49 -8.41
C MET A 85 -2.99 2.77 -7.80
N PRO A 86 -1.90 2.20 -8.33
CA PRO A 86 -0.55 2.57 -7.91
C PRO A 86 -0.22 4.01 -8.32
N THR A 87 0.65 4.66 -7.54
CA THR A 87 1.06 6.06 -7.83
C THR A 87 1.84 6.19 -9.15
N THR A 88 2.46 5.12 -9.63
CA THR A 88 3.08 5.08 -10.97
C THR A 88 2.07 5.26 -12.10
N ALA A 89 0.90 4.63 -12.00
CA ALA A 89 -0.19 4.82 -12.97
C ALA A 89 -0.76 6.24 -12.89
N LEU A 90 -0.93 6.77 -11.68
CA LEU A 90 -1.42 8.13 -11.48
C LEU A 90 -0.45 9.18 -12.05
N LYS A 91 0.85 8.95 -11.96
CA LYS A 91 1.87 9.84 -12.53
C LYS A 91 1.60 10.17 -13.99
N THR A 92 1.30 9.17 -14.79
CA THR A 92 0.98 9.35 -16.22
C THR A 92 -0.29 10.18 -16.42
N LEU A 93 -1.33 9.89 -15.65
CA LEU A 93 -2.62 10.59 -15.73
C LEU A 93 -2.54 12.05 -15.24
N ALA A 94 -1.68 12.33 -14.27
CA ALA A 94 -1.51 13.64 -13.66
C ALA A 94 -0.43 14.51 -14.34
N ALA A 95 0.26 13.97 -15.34
CA ALA A 95 1.26 14.72 -16.11
C ALA A 95 0.62 15.86 -16.91
N PRO A 96 1.38 16.90 -17.31
CA PRO A 96 0.88 17.95 -18.21
C PRO A 96 0.23 17.35 -19.47
N GLY A 97 -1.01 17.75 -19.76
CA GLY A 97 -1.83 17.17 -20.83
C GLY A 97 -2.59 15.90 -20.45
N GLY A 98 -2.35 15.32 -19.28
CA GLY A 98 -3.08 14.17 -18.76
C GLY A 98 -4.48 14.52 -18.26
N SER A 99 -5.37 13.52 -18.22
CA SER A 99 -6.79 13.70 -17.84
C SER A 99 -6.98 14.11 -16.38
N LEU A 100 -5.99 13.83 -15.51
CA LEU A 100 -6.02 14.17 -14.08
C LEU A 100 -4.94 15.23 -13.73
N TYR A 101 -4.49 16.00 -14.70
CA TYR A 101 -3.58 17.12 -14.43
C TYR A 101 -4.17 18.06 -13.37
N GLY A 102 -3.40 18.29 -12.30
CA GLY A 102 -3.83 19.12 -11.16
C GLY A 102 -4.52 18.35 -10.03
N ILE A 103 -4.68 17.03 -10.13
CA ILE A 103 -5.30 16.23 -9.06
C ILE A 103 -4.58 16.35 -7.72
N GLN A 104 -3.27 16.60 -7.71
CA GLN A 104 -2.46 16.79 -6.51
C GLN A 104 -2.89 18.00 -5.66
N PHE A 105 -3.66 18.92 -6.22
CA PHE A 105 -4.19 20.07 -5.48
C PHE A 105 -5.55 19.78 -4.83
N THR A 106 -6.14 18.61 -5.08
CA THR A 106 -7.35 18.13 -4.44
C THR A 106 -7.04 17.41 -3.12
N ASN A 107 -8.07 17.03 -2.36
CA ASN A 107 -7.92 16.27 -1.12
C ASN A 107 -6.90 16.91 -0.14
N SER A 108 -6.94 18.24 -0.04
CA SER A 108 -6.03 19.02 0.83
C SER A 108 -4.54 18.79 0.52
N GLY A 109 -4.20 18.57 -0.76
CA GLY A 109 -2.83 18.33 -1.19
C GLY A 109 -2.28 16.94 -0.88
N ARG A 110 -3.14 15.99 -0.52
CA ARG A 110 -2.72 14.65 -0.08
C ARG A 110 -2.46 13.66 -1.22
N ILE A 111 -2.84 14.00 -2.43
CA ILE A 111 -2.64 13.13 -3.59
C ILE A 111 -1.19 13.22 -4.07
N VAL A 112 -0.45 12.11 -3.98
CA VAL A 112 0.93 12.01 -4.46
C VAL A 112 0.95 11.42 -5.87
N ILE A 113 1.61 12.13 -6.80
CA ILE A 113 1.57 11.83 -8.24
C ILE A 113 2.88 11.22 -8.78
N PHE A 114 3.66 10.58 -7.94
CA PHE A 114 4.90 9.88 -8.34
C PHE A 114 5.05 8.55 -7.60
N GLY A 115 5.86 7.66 -8.13
CA GLY A 115 5.96 6.26 -7.72
C GLY A 115 6.33 6.03 -6.26
N GLY A 116 6.08 4.81 -5.80
CA GLY A 116 6.35 4.34 -4.44
C GLY A 116 5.09 4.08 -3.60
N GLY A 117 3.91 4.10 -4.19
CA GLY A 117 2.67 3.68 -3.56
C GLY A 117 1.98 2.57 -4.34
N VAL A 118 1.47 1.56 -3.65
CA VAL A 118 0.73 0.43 -4.23
C VAL A 118 -0.46 0.05 -3.38
N PRO A 119 -1.62 -0.26 -3.98
CA PRO A 119 -2.74 -0.84 -3.25
C PRO A 119 -2.45 -2.28 -2.84
N LEU A 120 -3.03 -2.71 -1.73
CA LEU A 120 -2.98 -4.08 -1.23
C LEU A 120 -4.34 -4.74 -1.42
N TYR A 121 -4.35 -5.95 -1.97
CA TYR A 121 -5.57 -6.67 -2.32
C TYR A 121 -5.71 -7.95 -1.51
N ASP A 122 -6.95 -8.38 -1.29
CA ASP A 122 -7.26 -9.74 -0.85
C ASP A 122 -7.26 -10.72 -2.05
N LYS A 123 -7.44 -12.00 -1.75
CA LYS A 123 -7.52 -13.07 -2.76
C LYS A 123 -8.67 -12.92 -3.76
N ASN A 124 -9.66 -12.10 -3.44
CA ASN A 124 -10.83 -11.82 -4.29
C ASN A 124 -10.66 -10.52 -5.10
N GLY A 125 -9.51 -9.84 -5.00
CA GLY A 125 -9.23 -8.61 -5.71
C GLY A 125 -9.82 -7.35 -5.05
N ASN A 126 -10.30 -7.43 -3.80
CA ASN A 126 -10.76 -6.26 -3.06
C ASN A 126 -9.59 -5.57 -2.38
N ILE A 127 -9.59 -4.24 -2.35
CA ILE A 127 -8.58 -3.47 -1.64
C ILE A 127 -8.78 -3.64 -0.13
N VAL A 128 -7.73 -4.02 0.56
CA VAL A 128 -7.68 -4.16 2.03
C VAL A 128 -6.85 -3.05 2.69
N GLY A 129 -6.10 -2.31 1.90
CA GLY A 129 -5.26 -1.21 2.37
C GLY A 129 -4.33 -0.69 1.28
N GLY A 130 -3.37 0.13 1.68
CA GLY A 130 -2.36 0.70 0.79
C GLY A 130 -1.00 0.77 1.46
N LEU A 131 0.04 0.59 0.67
CA LEU A 131 1.44 0.72 1.07
C LEU A 131 2.04 1.95 0.40
N GLY A 132 2.69 2.81 1.19
CA GLY A 132 3.47 3.95 0.72
C GLY A 132 4.90 3.85 1.22
N VAL A 133 5.85 4.08 0.32
CA VAL A 133 7.28 4.10 0.61
C VAL A 133 7.89 5.40 0.11
N SER A 134 8.73 6.02 0.93
CA SER A 134 9.48 7.23 0.57
C SER A 134 10.84 7.24 1.27
N GLY A 135 11.90 7.57 0.55
CA GLY A 135 13.24 7.68 1.14
C GLY A 135 14.39 7.56 0.14
N GLY A 136 14.14 6.97 -1.02
CA GLY A 136 15.11 6.84 -2.10
C GLY A 136 14.75 7.71 -3.31
N SER A 137 15.28 7.34 -4.47
CA SER A 137 14.77 7.83 -5.74
C SER A 137 13.36 7.29 -5.98
N GLU A 138 12.62 7.87 -6.93
CA GLU A 138 11.30 7.36 -7.30
C GLU A 138 11.37 5.90 -7.73
N GLU A 139 12.40 5.50 -8.45
CA GLU A 139 12.63 4.13 -8.90
C GLU A 139 12.88 3.18 -7.72
N GLN A 140 13.65 3.61 -6.72
CA GLN A 140 13.89 2.83 -5.51
C GLN A 140 12.64 2.69 -4.66
N ASP A 141 11.90 3.78 -4.45
CA ASP A 141 10.64 3.78 -3.72
C ASP A 141 9.60 2.88 -4.39
N THR A 142 9.52 2.93 -5.73
CA THR A 142 8.65 2.07 -6.53
C THR A 142 9.02 0.60 -6.39
N ALA A 143 10.30 0.27 -6.52
CA ALA A 143 10.79 -1.10 -6.37
C ALA A 143 10.51 -1.66 -4.98
N LEU A 144 10.64 -0.85 -3.93
CA LEU A 144 10.32 -1.23 -2.56
C LEU A 144 8.82 -1.45 -2.34
N ALA A 145 7.97 -0.59 -2.92
CA ALA A 145 6.53 -0.73 -2.82
C ALA A 145 6.03 -1.99 -3.56
N GLU A 146 6.53 -2.24 -4.77
CA GLU A 146 6.21 -3.44 -5.55
C GLU A 146 6.69 -4.71 -4.84
N TYR A 147 7.91 -4.72 -4.30
CA TYR A 147 8.40 -5.81 -3.45
C TYR A 147 7.47 -6.07 -2.28
N GLY A 148 7.03 -5.01 -1.59
CA GLY A 148 6.11 -5.13 -0.47
C GLY A 148 4.76 -5.73 -0.86
N ALA A 149 4.19 -5.34 -2.00
CA ALA A 149 2.95 -5.91 -2.51
C ALA A 149 3.08 -7.41 -2.84
N GLU A 150 4.16 -7.81 -3.50
CA GLU A 150 4.43 -9.22 -3.81
C GLU A 150 4.69 -10.04 -2.53
N TRP A 151 5.44 -9.49 -1.59
CA TRP A 151 5.70 -10.13 -0.31
C TRP A 151 4.40 -10.33 0.49
N TYR A 152 3.53 -9.32 0.54
CA TYR A 152 2.21 -9.40 1.16
C TYR A 152 1.37 -10.52 0.53
N LYS A 153 1.30 -10.54 -0.79
CA LYS A 153 0.57 -11.56 -1.53
C LYS A 153 1.07 -12.98 -1.23
N ALA A 154 2.37 -13.17 -1.13
CA ALA A 154 2.98 -14.48 -0.90
C ALA A 154 2.85 -14.96 0.56
N ASN A 155 2.79 -14.06 1.55
CA ASN A 155 2.93 -14.42 2.97
C ASN A 155 1.70 -14.09 3.83
N LEU A 156 0.87 -13.12 3.45
CA LEU A 156 -0.18 -12.58 4.32
C LEU A 156 -1.59 -12.59 3.69
N MET A 157 -1.71 -12.86 2.39
CA MET A 157 -2.97 -12.87 1.66
C MET A 157 -3.76 -14.17 1.83
#